data_50cd458ddd6f844b462c8a3e9a89569b
#
_entry.id   50cd458ddd6f844b462c8a3e9a89569b
#
_cell.length_a   1.000
_cell.length_b   1.000
_cell.length_c   1.000
_cell.angle_alpha   90.00
_cell.angle_beta   90.00
_cell.angle_gamma   90.00
#
_symmetry.space_group_name_H-M   'P 1'
#
loop_
_entity.id
_entity.type
_entity.pdbx_description
1 polymer ?
#
loop_
_entity_poly.entity_id
_entity_poly.type
_entity_poly.pdbx_seq_one_letter_code
_entity_poly.pdbx_strand_id
1 'polypeptide(L)'
;MAFKAPVESYKGKVAEVTVGKGKRAIKIGGENVLAFNQAFDEGQFPNPPKIALEVWDMEPQNWAPWVLGPYKDVVADPVAWAKRCEELGADLIFLYLISADPNEKDTPPEQAAELVKRVYDAVSLPLIVYTTGNEKKDPAVLAKVAEVLSGENLLLGPVIKEDFEPIANAAKEHGHCVVTQAPVDINLQKELNVKVSRILPSDRIVLDPLASALGYGIEYCFSVMERTKHVGIMFQDAMMQMPVIANFGGEVWKNKEPKEREELGIAWEEVTAISYLLAGADCVVMRHPEVFKIVKGMIG
;
A
#
# COMPACT_ATOMS: atom_id res chain seq x y z
N MET A 1 46.74 -7.27 -7.74
CA MET A 1 45.80 -7.31 -6.62
C MET A 1 44.43 -7.66 -7.19
N ALA A 2 43.73 -8.64 -6.62
CA ALA A 2 42.34 -8.87 -7.01
C ALA A 2 41.46 -7.72 -6.53
N PHE A 3 40.57 -7.21 -7.38
CA PHE A 3 39.57 -6.22 -7.00
C PHE A 3 38.65 -6.83 -5.93
N LYS A 4 38.50 -6.15 -4.81
CA LYS A 4 37.52 -6.49 -3.79
C LYS A 4 36.40 -5.44 -3.88
N ALA A 5 35.20 -5.87 -4.23
CA ALA A 5 34.05 -4.98 -4.24
C ALA A 5 33.85 -4.38 -2.83
N PRO A 6 33.58 -3.08 -2.72
CA PRO A 6 33.19 -2.53 -1.43
C PRO A 6 31.85 -3.15 -1.00
N VAL A 7 31.78 -3.51 0.28
CA VAL A 7 30.57 -4.02 0.93
C VAL A 7 30.26 -3.07 2.08
N GLU A 8 29.07 -2.51 2.09
CA GLU A 8 28.63 -1.59 3.14
C GLU A 8 27.65 -2.27 4.09
N SER A 9 27.55 -1.75 5.28
CA SER A 9 26.56 -2.16 6.29
C SER A 9 26.01 -0.93 7.01
N TYR A 10 24.72 -0.96 7.33
CA TYR A 10 24.01 0.20 7.87
C TYR A 10 23.48 -0.07 9.26
N LYS A 11 23.45 0.96 10.10
CA LYS A 11 22.93 0.88 11.47
C LYS A 11 21.44 1.21 11.55
N GLY A 12 20.92 1.97 10.58
CA GLY A 12 19.49 2.27 10.50
C GLY A 12 18.71 1.03 10.09
N LYS A 13 17.49 0.93 10.58
CA LYS A 13 16.59 -0.20 10.32
C LYS A 13 15.18 0.30 10.14
N VAL A 14 14.48 -0.19 9.14
CA VAL A 14 13.04 0.06 8.97
C VAL A 14 12.27 -0.69 10.04
N ALA A 15 11.24 -0.07 10.61
CA ALA A 15 10.36 -0.70 11.57
C ALA A 15 9.65 -1.91 10.93
N GLU A 16 9.42 -2.95 11.72
CA GLU A 16 8.60 -4.08 11.29
C GLU A 16 7.15 -3.79 11.67
N VAL A 17 6.28 -3.62 10.69
CA VAL A 17 4.85 -3.39 10.88
C VAL A 17 4.11 -4.71 10.68
N THR A 18 3.26 -5.07 11.65
CA THR A 18 2.36 -6.21 11.53
C THR A 18 0.98 -5.74 11.11
N VAL A 19 0.43 -6.29 10.03
CA VAL A 19 -0.94 -6.05 9.57
C VAL A 19 -1.75 -7.33 9.71
N GLY A 20 -2.97 -7.22 10.23
CA GLY A 20 -3.81 -8.37 10.55
C GLY A 20 -3.52 -8.97 11.93
N LYS A 21 -4.29 -9.98 12.31
CA LYS A 21 -4.27 -10.64 13.62
C LYS A 21 -4.27 -12.16 13.49
N GLY A 22 -3.58 -12.83 14.39
CA GLY A 22 -3.55 -14.30 14.45
C GLY A 22 -3.04 -14.91 13.16
N LYS A 23 -3.81 -15.79 12.52
CA LYS A 23 -3.42 -16.46 11.27
C LYS A 23 -3.41 -15.52 10.05
N ARG A 24 -4.07 -14.36 10.14
CA ARG A 24 -4.08 -13.33 9.09
C ARG A 24 -2.88 -12.39 9.18
N ALA A 25 -2.11 -12.44 10.27
CA ALA A 25 -1.02 -11.50 10.50
C ALA A 25 0.10 -11.72 9.50
N ILE A 26 0.50 -10.64 8.84
CA ILE A 26 1.70 -10.58 8.02
C ILE A 26 2.60 -9.45 8.51
N LYS A 27 3.86 -9.51 8.15
CA LYS A 27 4.85 -8.50 8.49
C LYS A 27 5.41 -7.86 7.23
N ILE A 28 5.63 -6.54 7.29
CA ILE A 28 6.27 -5.74 6.25
C ILE A 28 7.38 -4.90 6.86
N GLY A 29 8.41 -4.57 6.09
CA GLY A 29 9.58 -3.84 6.58
C GLY A 29 10.55 -4.70 7.38
N GLY A 30 11.36 -4.07 8.22
CA GLY A 30 12.36 -4.74 9.07
C GLY A 30 13.74 -4.85 8.44
N GLU A 31 13.95 -4.34 7.24
CA GLU A 31 15.23 -4.33 6.55
C GLU A 31 16.18 -3.26 7.08
N ASN A 32 17.49 -3.54 6.96
CA ASN A 32 18.58 -2.61 7.22
C ASN A 32 19.58 -2.54 6.05
N VAL A 33 19.14 -2.93 4.88
CA VAL A 33 19.86 -2.83 3.61
C VAL A 33 18.93 -2.24 2.56
N LEU A 34 19.47 -1.46 1.63
CA LEU A 34 18.69 -0.90 0.52
C LEU A 34 18.28 -2.01 -0.45
N ALA A 35 17.06 -1.96 -0.95
CA ALA A 35 16.51 -3.01 -1.83
C ALA A 35 17.40 -3.26 -3.06
N PHE A 36 17.86 -2.19 -3.72
CA PHE A 36 18.76 -2.30 -4.87
C PHE A 36 20.10 -2.93 -4.52
N ASN A 37 20.61 -2.72 -3.30
CA ASN A 37 21.92 -3.18 -2.85
C ASN A 37 21.87 -4.53 -2.11
N GLN A 38 20.71 -5.13 -1.94
CA GLN A 38 20.52 -6.35 -1.15
C GLN A 38 21.45 -7.49 -1.56
N ALA A 39 21.82 -7.58 -2.84
CA ALA A 39 22.73 -8.61 -3.35
C ALA A 39 24.23 -8.30 -3.12
N PHE A 40 24.58 -7.08 -2.71
CA PHE A 40 25.97 -6.58 -2.66
C PHE A 40 26.40 -6.16 -1.26
N ASP A 41 25.51 -5.61 -0.44
CA ASP A 41 25.79 -5.09 0.88
C ASP A 41 25.42 -6.08 1.99
N GLU A 42 26.06 -5.91 3.17
CA GLU A 42 25.71 -6.69 4.36
C GLU A 42 24.45 -6.11 5.00
N GLY A 43 23.43 -6.94 5.18
CA GLY A 43 22.20 -6.54 5.83
C GLY A 43 21.18 -7.67 5.91
N GLN A 44 20.03 -7.34 6.47
CA GLN A 44 18.90 -8.24 6.62
C GLN A 44 17.69 -7.69 5.87
N PHE A 45 16.97 -8.57 5.20
CA PHE A 45 15.71 -8.30 4.54
C PHE A 45 14.69 -9.37 5.00
N PRO A 46 14.24 -9.29 6.28
CA PRO A 46 13.54 -10.40 6.94
C PRO A 46 12.16 -10.67 6.37
N ASN A 47 11.51 -9.64 5.82
CA ASN A 47 10.18 -9.74 5.26
C ASN A 47 10.22 -9.37 3.78
N PRO A 48 10.13 -10.35 2.86
CA PRO A 48 10.01 -10.05 1.43
C PRO A 48 8.83 -9.12 1.17
N PRO A 49 8.90 -8.25 0.14
CA PRO A 49 7.80 -7.36 -0.21
C PRO A 49 6.49 -8.11 -0.39
N LYS A 50 5.38 -7.46 -0.05
CA LYS A 50 4.04 -8.04 -0.15
C LYS A 50 3.27 -7.44 -1.31
N ILE A 51 2.34 -8.21 -1.85
CA ILE A 51 1.48 -7.79 -2.94
C ILE A 51 0.04 -7.76 -2.48
N ALA A 52 -0.56 -6.59 -2.56
CA ALA A 52 -1.99 -6.39 -2.38
C ALA A 52 -2.69 -6.32 -3.75
N LEU A 53 -3.81 -7.02 -3.89
CA LEU A 53 -4.70 -6.84 -5.03
C LEU A 53 -5.82 -5.86 -4.67
N GLU A 54 -6.07 -4.93 -5.59
CA GLU A 54 -7.06 -3.86 -5.42
C GLU A 54 -8.48 -4.38 -5.66
N VAL A 55 -9.36 -4.08 -4.72
CA VAL A 55 -10.81 -4.35 -4.77
C VAL A 55 -11.54 -3.04 -4.49
N TRP A 56 -12.50 -2.67 -5.33
CA TRP A 56 -13.35 -1.51 -5.08
C TRP A 56 -14.65 -1.92 -4.38
N ASP A 57 -15.18 -1.02 -3.58
CA ASP A 57 -16.47 -1.19 -2.91
C ASP A 57 -17.67 -0.93 -3.83
N MET A 58 -17.41 -0.60 -5.09
CA MET A 58 -18.39 -0.46 -6.16
C MET A 58 -17.80 -0.89 -7.50
N GLU A 59 -18.66 -1.22 -8.46
CA GLU A 59 -18.24 -1.60 -9.81
C GLU A 59 -17.56 -0.44 -10.51
N PRO A 60 -16.31 -0.61 -11.01
CA PRO A 60 -15.58 0.43 -11.73
C PRO A 60 -16.20 0.73 -13.09
N GLN A 61 -16.45 2.02 -13.37
CA GLN A 61 -17.09 2.44 -14.63
C GLN A 61 -16.10 2.61 -15.80
N ASN A 62 -14.81 2.87 -15.50
CA ASN A 62 -13.83 3.32 -16.50
C ASN A 62 -12.56 2.45 -16.58
N TRP A 63 -12.60 1.23 -16.07
CA TRP A 63 -11.49 0.31 -16.18
C TRP A 63 -11.39 -0.29 -17.59
N ALA A 64 -10.16 -0.55 -18.05
CA ALA A 64 -9.94 -1.25 -19.30
C ALA A 64 -10.58 -2.65 -19.30
N PRO A 65 -11.15 -3.11 -20.45
CA PRO A 65 -11.81 -4.42 -20.51
C PRO A 65 -10.93 -5.58 -20.06
N TRP A 66 -9.64 -5.53 -20.32
CA TRP A 66 -8.67 -6.58 -19.93
C TRP A 66 -8.41 -6.61 -18.42
N VAL A 67 -8.49 -5.47 -17.73
CA VAL A 67 -8.41 -5.44 -16.26
C VAL A 67 -9.69 -5.98 -15.62
N LEU A 68 -10.84 -5.65 -16.22
CA LEU A 68 -12.15 -6.16 -15.77
C LEU A 68 -12.35 -7.63 -16.11
N GLY A 69 -11.81 -8.09 -17.25
CA GLY A 69 -12.00 -9.45 -17.76
C GLY A 69 -11.79 -10.55 -16.72
N PRO A 70 -10.66 -10.58 -16.00
CA PRO A 70 -10.39 -11.56 -14.96
C PRO A 70 -11.35 -11.54 -13.76
N TYR A 71 -12.05 -10.43 -13.54
CA TYR A 71 -12.98 -10.20 -12.43
C TYR A 71 -14.44 -10.08 -12.86
N LYS A 72 -14.74 -10.25 -14.16
CA LYS A 72 -16.05 -9.98 -14.77
C LYS A 72 -17.23 -10.59 -14.02
N ASP A 73 -17.05 -11.77 -13.48
CA ASP A 73 -18.08 -12.53 -12.76
C ASP A 73 -18.23 -12.14 -11.28
N VAL A 74 -17.30 -11.35 -10.74
CA VAL A 74 -17.27 -10.98 -9.32
C VAL A 74 -17.21 -9.48 -9.07
N VAL A 75 -16.85 -8.66 -10.07
CA VAL A 75 -16.54 -7.23 -9.90
C VAL A 75 -17.69 -6.38 -9.33
N ALA A 76 -18.94 -6.83 -9.49
CA ALA A 76 -20.13 -6.17 -8.94
C ALA A 76 -20.35 -6.46 -7.44
N ASP A 77 -19.68 -7.47 -6.87
CA ASP A 77 -19.77 -7.82 -5.46
C ASP A 77 -18.37 -7.78 -4.81
N PRO A 78 -18.06 -6.76 -4.01
CA PRO A 78 -16.75 -6.61 -3.36
C PRO A 78 -16.33 -7.81 -2.51
N VAL A 79 -17.30 -8.54 -1.92
CA VAL A 79 -17.02 -9.75 -1.13
C VAL A 79 -16.56 -10.90 -2.03
N ALA A 80 -17.25 -11.12 -3.14
CA ALA A 80 -16.86 -12.14 -4.12
C ALA A 80 -15.53 -11.78 -4.80
N TRP A 81 -15.32 -10.50 -5.07
CA TRP A 81 -14.07 -10.01 -5.66
C TRP A 81 -12.88 -10.21 -4.71
N ALA A 82 -13.02 -9.87 -3.43
CA ALA A 82 -11.97 -10.10 -2.43
C ALA A 82 -11.61 -11.60 -2.30
N LYS A 83 -12.60 -12.50 -2.32
CA LYS A 83 -12.37 -13.95 -2.36
C LYS A 83 -11.60 -14.38 -3.60
N ARG A 84 -11.91 -13.83 -4.76
CA ARG A 84 -11.15 -14.08 -6.00
C ARG A 84 -9.70 -13.64 -5.87
N CYS A 85 -9.43 -12.48 -5.26
CA CYS A 85 -8.06 -12.03 -5.00
C CYS A 85 -7.32 -12.97 -4.04
N GLU A 86 -7.98 -13.50 -3.02
CA GLU A 86 -7.42 -14.51 -2.13
C GLU A 86 -7.12 -15.83 -2.87
N GLU A 87 -8.03 -16.31 -3.72
CA GLU A 87 -7.83 -17.51 -4.55
C GLU A 87 -6.65 -17.35 -5.53
N LEU A 88 -6.40 -16.14 -6.00
CA LEU A 88 -5.23 -15.81 -6.84
C LEU A 88 -3.92 -15.83 -6.06
N GLY A 89 -3.96 -15.81 -4.73
CA GLY A 89 -2.79 -15.89 -3.86
C GLY A 89 -2.23 -14.55 -3.41
N ALA A 90 -3.03 -13.47 -3.42
CA ALA A 90 -2.65 -12.17 -2.86
C ALA A 90 -2.14 -12.31 -1.42
N ASP A 91 -1.23 -11.43 -0.99
CA ASP A 91 -0.79 -11.39 0.40
C ASP A 91 -1.75 -10.55 1.27
N LEU A 92 -2.36 -9.52 0.67
CA LEU A 92 -3.36 -8.64 1.29
C LEU A 92 -4.45 -8.28 0.28
N ILE A 93 -5.59 -7.86 0.80
CA ILE A 93 -6.61 -7.18 0.01
C ILE A 93 -6.49 -5.67 0.24
N PHE A 94 -6.35 -4.90 -0.85
CA PHE A 94 -6.48 -3.45 -0.82
C PHE A 94 -7.92 -3.08 -1.15
N LEU A 95 -8.73 -2.84 -0.11
CA LEU A 95 -10.13 -2.48 -0.26
C LEU A 95 -10.27 -0.97 -0.35
N TYR A 96 -10.65 -0.49 -1.53
CA TYR A 96 -10.78 0.93 -1.84
C TYR A 96 -12.24 1.38 -1.74
N LEU A 97 -12.55 2.24 -0.76
CA LEU A 97 -13.89 2.75 -0.48
C LEU A 97 -14.21 3.98 -1.36
N ILE A 98 -14.27 3.77 -2.66
CA ILE A 98 -14.59 4.81 -3.66
C ILE A 98 -16.00 5.34 -3.45
N SER A 99 -16.95 4.46 -3.10
CA SER A 99 -18.36 4.84 -2.93
C SER A 99 -18.58 5.86 -1.81
N ALA A 100 -17.64 5.99 -0.88
CA ALA A 100 -17.72 6.95 0.21
C ALA A 100 -17.44 8.39 -0.23
N ASP A 101 -16.78 8.58 -1.39
CA ASP A 101 -16.52 9.92 -1.92
C ASP A 101 -17.82 10.66 -2.21
N PRO A 102 -17.96 11.94 -1.75
CA PRO A 102 -19.12 12.78 -2.05
C PRO A 102 -19.39 13.02 -3.54
N ASN A 103 -18.37 12.87 -4.40
CA ASN A 103 -18.51 12.97 -5.86
C ASN A 103 -19.00 11.67 -6.51
N GLU A 104 -19.02 10.55 -5.75
CA GLU A 104 -19.53 9.26 -6.19
C GLU A 104 -20.90 8.97 -5.54
N LYS A 105 -21.00 8.01 -4.64
CA LYS A 105 -22.27 7.64 -3.99
C LYS A 105 -22.50 8.31 -2.64
N ASP A 106 -21.51 9.02 -2.12
CA ASP A 106 -21.51 9.60 -0.77
C ASP A 106 -21.96 8.60 0.32
N THR A 107 -21.53 7.34 0.18
CA THR A 107 -21.91 6.25 1.09
C THR A 107 -21.64 6.65 2.55
N PRO A 108 -22.63 6.51 3.45
CA PRO A 108 -22.45 6.84 4.86
C PRO A 108 -21.39 5.97 5.55
N PRO A 109 -20.69 6.50 6.57
CA PRO A 109 -19.65 5.76 7.31
C PRO A 109 -20.10 4.39 7.82
N GLU A 110 -21.31 4.27 8.32
CA GLU A 110 -21.87 3.03 8.85
C GLU A 110 -22.01 1.96 7.77
N GLN A 111 -22.48 2.35 6.58
CA GLN A 111 -22.64 1.44 5.45
C GLN A 111 -21.28 1.01 4.88
N ALA A 112 -20.34 1.94 4.78
CA ALA A 112 -18.96 1.64 4.37
C ALA A 112 -18.31 0.65 5.34
N ALA A 113 -18.41 0.89 6.64
CA ALA A 113 -17.84 0.01 7.67
C ALA A 113 -18.49 -1.38 7.68
N GLU A 114 -19.80 -1.47 7.47
CA GLU A 114 -20.50 -2.75 7.35
C GLU A 114 -20.03 -3.56 6.13
N LEU A 115 -19.77 -2.88 5.00
CA LEU A 115 -19.18 -3.54 3.83
C LEU A 115 -17.77 -4.05 4.13
N VAL A 116 -16.91 -3.22 4.74
CA VAL A 116 -15.56 -3.66 5.16
C VAL A 116 -15.63 -4.89 6.05
N LYS A 117 -16.55 -4.89 7.02
CA LYS A 117 -16.77 -6.04 7.89
C LYS A 117 -17.16 -7.29 7.12
N ARG A 118 -18.09 -7.20 6.17
CA ARG A 118 -18.50 -8.35 5.33
C ARG A 118 -17.33 -8.89 4.51
N VAL A 119 -16.50 -8.01 3.94
CA VAL A 119 -15.28 -8.43 3.23
C VAL A 119 -14.30 -9.11 4.19
N TYR A 120 -14.05 -8.48 5.34
CA TYR A 120 -13.16 -9.03 6.36
C TYR A 120 -13.59 -10.44 6.83
N ASP A 121 -14.89 -10.63 7.09
CA ASP A 121 -15.43 -11.93 7.54
C ASP A 121 -15.34 -13.02 6.44
N ALA A 122 -15.26 -12.62 5.18
CA ALA A 122 -15.30 -13.51 4.02
C ALA A 122 -13.95 -14.03 3.54
N VAL A 123 -12.85 -13.35 3.89
CA VAL A 123 -11.48 -13.72 3.48
C VAL A 123 -10.61 -14.02 4.69
N SER A 124 -9.50 -14.73 4.51
CA SER A 124 -8.51 -15.01 5.55
C SER A 124 -7.27 -14.10 5.47
N LEU A 125 -7.23 -13.19 4.50
CA LEU A 125 -6.14 -12.23 4.29
C LEU A 125 -6.32 -10.98 5.16
N PRO A 126 -5.21 -10.28 5.52
CA PRO A 126 -5.30 -8.96 6.14
C PRO A 126 -5.78 -7.92 5.14
N LEU A 127 -6.44 -6.86 5.65
CA LEU A 127 -6.98 -5.79 4.82
C LEU A 127 -6.17 -4.50 4.97
N ILE A 128 -5.91 -3.86 3.84
CA ILE A 128 -5.64 -2.44 3.72
C ILE A 128 -6.97 -1.79 3.35
N VAL A 129 -7.48 -0.88 4.16
CA VAL A 129 -8.73 -0.14 3.87
C VAL A 129 -8.35 1.29 3.53
N TYR A 130 -8.70 1.70 2.33
CA TYR A 130 -8.31 2.99 1.77
C TYR A 130 -9.50 3.79 1.32
N THR A 131 -9.46 5.11 1.53
CA THR A 131 -10.45 6.09 1.06
C THR A 131 -9.82 7.01 0.01
N THR A 132 -10.55 8.01 -0.47
CA THR A 132 -10.15 8.82 -1.64
C THR A 132 -9.25 10.01 -1.32
N GLY A 133 -8.95 10.28 -0.05
CA GLY A 133 -8.21 11.48 0.39
C GLY A 133 -9.13 12.69 0.60
N ASN A 134 -10.41 12.48 0.81
CA ASN A 134 -11.37 13.56 1.12
C ASN A 134 -11.28 13.95 2.59
N GLU A 135 -10.59 15.06 2.89
CA GLU A 135 -10.33 15.56 4.25
C GLU A 135 -11.58 15.68 5.15
N LYS A 136 -12.77 15.86 4.58
CA LYS A 136 -14.02 16.03 5.34
C LYS A 136 -14.77 14.73 5.58
N LYS A 137 -14.66 13.77 4.66
CA LYS A 137 -15.43 12.53 4.69
C LYS A 137 -14.62 11.39 5.32
N ASP A 138 -13.36 11.26 4.94
CA ASP A 138 -12.51 10.11 5.27
C ASP A 138 -12.31 9.90 6.77
N PRO A 139 -12.15 10.95 7.61
CA PRO A 139 -12.03 10.76 9.04
C PRO A 139 -13.21 10.02 9.67
N ALA A 140 -14.42 10.37 9.27
CA ALA A 140 -15.63 9.71 9.79
C ALA A 140 -15.76 8.26 9.30
N VAL A 141 -15.41 8.00 8.02
CA VAL A 141 -15.45 6.66 7.42
C VAL A 141 -14.41 5.75 8.09
N LEU A 142 -13.15 6.18 8.14
CA LEU A 142 -12.06 5.38 8.69
C LEU A 142 -12.20 5.17 10.20
N ALA A 143 -12.69 6.17 10.95
CA ALA A 143 -12.98 6.01 12.38
C ALA A 143 -14.09 4.97 12.61
N LYS A 144 -15.14 4.96 11.77
CA LYS A 144 -16.21 3.99 11.88
C LYS A 144 -15.75 2.58 11.50
N VAL A 145 -14.91 2.44 10.49
CA VAL A 145 -14.25 1.17 10.14
C VAL A 145 -13.40 0.67 11.31
N ALA A 146 -12.60 1.55 11.91
CA ALA A 146 -11.75 1.21 13.06
C ALA A 146 -12.58 0.70 14.25
N GLU A 147 -13.67 1.37 14.57
CA GLU A 147 -14.60 0.97 15.64
C GLU A 147 -15.19 -0.42 15.39
N VAL A 148 -15.76 -0.65 14.20
CA VAL A 148 -16.47 -1.89 13.84
C VAL A 148 -15.54 -3.11 13.82
N LEU A 149 -14.27 -2.93 13.43
CA LEU A 149 -13.25 -3.99 13.37
C LEU A 149 -12.17 -3.82 14.47
N SER A 150 -12.59 -3.33 15.63
CA SER A 150 -11.69 -3.09 16.77
C SER A 150 -10.87 -4.33 17.13
N GLY A 151 -9.55 -4.15 17.25
CA GLY A 151 -8.60 -5.21 17.58
C GLY A 151 -8.19 -6.14 16.44
N GLU A 152 -8.68 -5.93 15.22
CA GLU A 152 -8.35 -6.78 14.06
C GLU A 152 -7.08 -6.32 13.31
N ASN A 153 -6.46 -5.21 13.74
CA ASN A 153 -5.19 -4.70 13.24
C ASN A 153 -5.15 -4.48 11.72
N LEU A 154 -6.14 -3.75 11.22
CA LEU A 154 -6.19 -3.31 9.82
C LEU A 154 -5.08 -2.28 9.53
N LEU A 155 -4.77 -2.07 8.26
CA LEU A 155 -3.99 -0.93 7.78
C LEU A 155 -4.93 0.09 7.14
N LEU A 156 -5.09 1.26 7.77
CA LEU A 156 -6.07 2.29 7.42
C LEU A 156 -5.41 3.47 6.73
N GLY A 157 -5.98 3.96 5.63
CA GLY A 157 -5.47 5.13 4.92
C GLY A 157 -6.38 5.68 3.82
N PRO A 158 -5.95 6.76 3.16
CA PRO A 158 -4.75 7.51 3.48
C PRO A 158 -4.95 8.42 4.71
N VAL A 159 -3.87 8.66 5.46
CA VAL A 159 -3.80 9.70 6.48
C VAL A 159 -3.00 10.85 5.90
N ILE A 160 -3.64 11.98 5.66
CA ILE A 160 -3.02 13.18 5.09
C ILE A 160 -2.83 14.26 6.18
N LYS A 161 -2.10 15.32 5.83
CA LYS A 161 -1.75 16.39 6.78
C LYS A 161 -2.96 17.07 7.40
N GLU A 162 -4.04 17.18 6.67
CA GLU A 162 -5.25 17.91 7.02
C GLU A 162 -6.16 17.12 7.99
N ASP A 163 -6.11 15.79 7.95
CA ASP A 163 -7.03 14.90 8.68
C ASP A 163 -6.35 13.86 9.60
N PHE A 164 -5.02 13.96 9.79
CA PHE A 164 -4.24 12.92 10.48
C PHE A 164 -4.73 12.62 11.89
N GLU A 165 -5.15 13.64 12.65
CA GLU A 165 -5.39 13.51 14.07
C GLU A 165 -6.59 12.61 14.41
N PRO A 166 -7.79 12.80 13.84
CA PRO A 166 -8.93 11.92 14.11
C PRO A 166 -8.69 10.48 13.67
N ILE A 167 -8.05 10.26 12.50
CA ILE A 167 -7.78 8.91 11.99
C ILE A 167 -6.75 8.19 12.85
N ALA A 168 -5.64 8.86 13.20
CA ALA A 168 -4.59 8.28 14.04
C ALA A 168 -5.09 7.96 15.46
N ASN A 169 -5.94 8.80 16.03
CA ASN A 169 -6.56 8.53 17.34
C ASN A 169 -7.51 7.34 17.29
N ALA A 170 -8.37 7.23 16.27
CA ALA A 170 -9.23 6.07 16.08
C ALA A 170 -8.42 4.78 15.87
N ALA A 171 -7.36 4.83 15.06
CA ALA A 171 -6.45 3.70 14.86
C ALA A 171 -5.78 3.26 16.18
N LYS A 172 -5.35 4.22 17.01
CA LYS A 172 -4.77 3.93 18.33
C LYS A 172 -5.78 3.29 19.28
N GLU A 173 -6.97 3.88 19.38
CA GLU A 173 -8.03 3.41 20.29
C GLU A 173 -8.48 1.99 19.95
N HIS A 174 -8.60 1.67 18.66
CA HIS A 174 -9.11 0.42 18.17
C HIS A 174 -8.03 -0.58 17.72
N GLY A 175 -6.74 -0.24 17.85
CA GLY A 175 -5.63 -1.17 17.65
C GLY A 175 -5.29 -1.44 16.18
N HIS A 176 -5.31 -0.40 15.33
CA HIS A 176 -4.99 -0.47 13.90
C HIS A 176 -3.66 0.19 13.55
N CYS A 177 -3.15 -0.09 12.35
CA CYS A 177 -2.06 0.62 11.71
C CYS A 177 -2.60 1.69 10.74
N VAL A 178 -1.76 2.66 10.37
CA VAL A 178 -2.13 3.71 9.41
C VAL A 178 -1.13 3.84 8.27
N VAL A 179 -1.62 4.33 7.13
CA VAL A 179 -0.79 4.73 5.99
C VAL A 179 -0.76 6.25 5.94
N THR A 180 0.41 6.86 6.22
CA THR A 180 0.61 8.30 6.07
C THR A 180 0.96 8.63 4.62
N GLN A 181 0.23 9.56 4.01
CA GLN A 181 0.42 9.92 2.62
C GLN A 181 0.84 11.38 2.47
N ALA A 182 1.92 11.61 1.72
CA ALA A 182 2.36 12.94 1.33
C ALA A 182 2.77 12.97 -0.15
N PRO A 183 2.35 14.00 -0.91
CA PRO A 183 2.54 14.02 -2.35
C PRO A 183 3.99 14.29 -2.74
N VAL A 184 4.70 13.25 -3.14
CA VAL A 184 6.04 13.26 -3.79
C VAL A 184 7.04 14.23 -3.14
N ASP A 185 6.94 14.42 -1.81
CA ASP A 185 7.81 15.33 -1.04
C ASP A 185 8.23 14.66 0.28
N ILE A 186 9.53 14.38 0.39
CA ILE A 186 10.13 13.75 1.56
C ILE A 186 10.03 14.61 2.84
N ASN A 187 10.03 15.94 2.71
CA ASN A 187 9.95 16.83 3.87
C ASN A 187 8.52 16.88 4.41
N LEU A 188 7.52 16.92 3.52
CA LEU A 188 6.11 16.83 3.91
C LEU A 188 5.81 15.47 4.52
N GLN A 189 6.35 14.38 3.96
CA GLN A 189 6.22 13.05 4.53
C GLN A 189 6.81 13.00 5.95
N LYS A 190 8.01 13.53 6.14
CA LYS A 190 8.64 13.60 7.46
C LYS A 190 7.85 14.46 8.45
N GLU A 191 7.35 15.63 8.02
CA GLU A 191 6.49 16.48 8.85
C GLU A 191 5.26 15.74 9.34
N LEU A 192 4.58 15.02 8.45
CA LEU A 192 3.40 14.23 8.78
C LEU A 192 3.76 13.09 9.74
N ASN A 193 4.85 12.36 9.47
CA ASN A 193 5.31 11.29 10.35
C ASN A 193 5.61 11.77 11.77
N VAL A 194 6.24 12.96 11.92
CA VAL A 194 6.47 13.58 13.24
C VAL A 194 5.17 13.85 13.98
N LYS A 195 4.13 14.29 13.28
CA LYS A 195 2.81 14.53 13.89
C LYS A 195 2.13 13.23 14.31
N VAL A 196 2.06 12.25 13.40
CA VAL A 196 1.42 10.95 13.64
C VAL A 196 2.17 10.15 14.72
N SER A 197 3.51 10.23 14.77
CA SER A 197 4.33 9.54 15.78
C SER A 197 4.12 10.02 17.22
N ARG A 198 3.45 11.16 17.43
CA ARG A 198 3.00 11.58 18.75
C ARG A 198 1.79 10.79 19.24
N ILE A 199 1.09 10.13 18.33
CA ILE A 199 -0.14 9.37 18.59
C ILE A 199 0.13 7.87 18.48
N LEU A 200 0.79 7.42 17.42
CA LEU A 200 1.08 6.02 17.11
C LEU A 200 2.60 5.77 17.07
N PRO A 201 3.10 4.62 17.54
CA PRO A 201 4.51 4.25 17.38
C PRO A 201 4.83 3.90 15.91
N SER A 202 6.12 3.93 15.55
CA SER A 202 6.59 3.71 14.18
C SER A 202 6.26 2.32 13.60
N ASP A 203 6.10 1.31 14.45
CA ASP A 203 5.68 -0.04 14.07
C ASP A 203 4.15 -0.15 13.76
N ARG A 204 3.47 0.98 13.74
CA ARG A 204 2.06 1.14 13.37
C ARG A 204 1.86 2.10 12.19
N ILE A 205 2.93 2.53 11.54
CA ILE A 205 2.91 3.54 10.47
C ILE A 205 3.56 2.95 9.23
N VAL A 206 2.89 3.07 8.08
CA VAL A 206 3.39 2.76 6.74
C VAL A 206 3.37 4.05 5.93
N LEU A 207 4.34 4.27 5.05
CA LEU A 207 4.47 5.48 4.26
C LEU A 207 3.94 5.28 2.84
N ASP A 208 3.14 6.21 2.35
CA ASP A 208 2.72 6.30 0.95
C ASP A 208 3.21 7.63 0.37
N PRO A 209 4.38 7.66 -0.29
CA PRO A 209 4.89 8.87 -0.92
C PRO A 209 4.20 9.19 -2.24
N LEU A 210 3.11 8.53 -2.56
CA LEU A 210 2.45 8.41 -3.85
C LEU A 210 3.29 7.67 -4.90
N ALA A 211 2.60 7.09 -5.85
CA ALA A 211 3.19 6.35 -6.95
C ALA A 211 2.57 6.80 -8.28
N SER A 212 3.39 6.95 -9.30
CA SER A 212 2.98 7.25 -10.67
C SER A 212 3.33 6.07 -11.58
N ALA A 213 2.70 6.01 -12.75
CA ALA A 213 3.00 4.99 -13.73
C ALA A 213 4.27 5.26 -14.53
N LEU A 214 4.83 4.23 -15.14
CA LEU A 214 5.86 4.32 -16.16
C LEU A 214 5.46 5.37 -17.22
N GLY A 215 6.40 6.26 -17.59
CA GLY A 215 6.17 7.34 -18.57
C GLY A 215 5.32 8.52 -18.05
N TYR A 216 4.83 8.47 -16.82
CA TYR A 216 3.96 9.49 -16.22
C TYR A 216 4.48 10.01 -14.88
N GLY A 217 5.80 10.17 -14.76
CA GLY A 217 6.44 10.74 -13.57
C GLY A 217 6.96 9.70 -12.58
N ILE A 218 7.09 8.43 -12.98
CA ILE A 218 7.64 7.37 -12.13
C ILE A 218 9.01 7.74 -11.55
N GLU A 219 9.83 8.47 -12.31
CA GLU A 219 11.16 8.91 -11.89
C GLU A 219 11.15 9.80 -10.64
N TYR A 220 10.13 10.63 -10.47
CA TYR A 220 9.97 11.46 -9.28
C TYR A 220 9.55 10.63 -8.07
N CYS A 221 8.56 9.76 -8.23
CA CYS A 221 8.07 8.88 -7.17
C CYS A 221 9.14 7.86 -6.76
N PHE A 222 9.84 7.26 -7.74
CA PHE A 222 11.00 6.39 -7.49
C PHE A 222 12.05 7.10 -6.63
N SER A 223 12.45 8.32 -7.05
CA SER A 223 13.48 9.09 -6.34
C SER A 223 13.07 9.42 -4.90
N VAL A 224 11.81 9.79 -4.65
CA VAL A 224 11.34 10.07 -3.29
C VAL A 224 11.32 8.80 -2.45
N MET A 225 10.87 7.67 -3.00
CA MET A 225 10.83 6.39 -2.29
C MET A 225 12.22 5.88 -1.93
N GLU A 226 13.15 5.89 -2.91
CA GLU A 226 14.55 5.52 -2.69
C GLU A 226 15.21 6.42 -1.64
N ARG A 227 15.02 7.74 -1.74
CA ARG A 227 15.56 8.70 -0.76
C ARG A 227 14.96 8.50 0.63
N THR A 228 13.69 8.11 0.74
CA THR A 228 13.07 7.76 2.02
C THR A 228 13.82 6.62 2.68
N LYS A 229 14.13 5.56 1.94
CA LYS A 229 14.93 4.42 2.43
C LYS A 229 16.36 4.83 2.78
N HIS A 230 17.02 5.64 1.93
CA HIS A 230 18.35 6.17 2.24
C HIS A 230 18.37 6.95 3.55
N VAL A 231 17.42 7.87 3.74
CA VAL A 231 17.34 8.70 4.95
C VAL A 231 17.08 7.85 6.19
N GLY A 232 16.21 6.86 6.10
CA GLY A 232 15.92 5.95 7.22
C GLY A 232 17.09 5.01 7.54
N ILE A 233 17.65 4.34 6.54
CA ILE A 233 18.65 3.26 6.71
C ILE A 233 20.06 3.84 6.85
N MET A 234 20.52 4.66 5.90
CA MET A 234 21.89 5.16 5.89
C MET A 234 22.10 6.29 6.89
N PHE A 235 21.15 7.22 6.98
CA PHE A 235 21.25 8.40 7.86
C PHE A 235 20.56 8.25 9.20
N GLN A 236 19.90 7.11 9.45
CA GLN A 236 19.28 6.73 10.72
C GLN A 236 18.19 7.72 11.19
N ASP A 237 17.48 8.35 10.26
CA ASP A 237 16.37 9.24 10.62
C ASP A 237 15.15 8.41 11.03
N ALA A 238 14.86 8.37 12.32
CA ALA A 238 13.79 7.57 12.90
C ALA A 238 12.39 7.89 12.31
N MET A 239 12.18 9.13 11.82
CA MET A 239 10.90 9.51 11.20
C MET A 239 10.73 9.03 9.76
N MET A 240 11.76 8.39 9.20
CA MET A 240 11.75 7.79 7.87
C MET A 240 12.04 6.27 7.93
N GLN A 241 12.13 5.68 9.13
CA GLN A 241 12.34 4.25 9.35
C GLN A 241 11.01 3.49 9.43
N MET A 242 10.10 3.73 8.50
CA MET A 242 8.83 3.01 8.36
C MET A 242 8.77 2.32 7.00
N PRO A 243 8.01 1.20 6.88
CA PRO A 243 7.79 0.55 5.59
C PRO A 243 7.09 1.46 4.59
N VAL A 244 7.31 1.19 3.31
CA VAL A 244 6.73 1.97 2.20
C VAL A 244 5.75 1.13 1.40
N ILE A 245 4.56 1.68 1.13
CA ILE A 245 3.59 1.12 0.18
C ILE A 245 3.62 1.91 -1.13
N ALA A 246 3.57 1.22 -2.26
CA ALA A 246 3.43 1.81 -3.58
C ALA A 246 2.07 1.42 -4.18
N ASN A 247 1.12 2.35 -4.17
CA ASN A 247 -0.20 2.16 -4.76
C ASN A 247 -0.23 2.74 -6.18
N PHE A 248 0.07 1.94 -7.19
CA PHE A 248 0.21 2.37 -8.58
C PHE A 248 -0.80 1.73 -9.54
N GLY A 249 -1.55 0.71 -9.13
CA GLY A 249 -2.47 0.00 -10.02
C GLY A 249 -3.43 0.95 -10.75
N GLY A 250 -4.04 1.88 -10.00
CA GLY A 250 -4.89 2.93 -10.57
C GLY A 250 -4.14 3.87 -11.52
N GLU A 251 -2.94 4.23 -11.16
CA GLU A 251 -2.10 5.14 -11.93
C GLU A 251 -1.68 4.54 -13.29
N VAL A 252 -1.39 3.25 -13.34
CA VAL A 252 -1.07 2.55 -14.60
C VAL A 252 -2.29 2.53 -15.52
N TRP A 253 -3.39 1.99 -15.05
CA TRP A 253 -4.54 1.67 -15.88
C TRP A 253 -5.43 2.87 -16.25
N LYS A 254 -5.20 4.06 -15.70
CA LYS A 254 -5.86 5.29 -16.17
C LYS A 254 -5.28 5.83 -17.48
N ASN A 255 -4.04 5.47 -17.84
CA ASN A 255 -3.33 5.99 -19.00
C ASN A 255 -3.80 5.36 -20.31
N LYS A 256 -3.49 6.03 -21.44
CA LYS A 256 -3.94 5.64 -22.75
C LYS A 256 -3.26 4.35 -23.22
N GLU A 257 -1.94 4.27 -23.11
CA GLU A 257 -1.13 3.18 -23.63
C GLU A 257 -1.50 1.81 -23.01
N PRO A 258 -1.65 1.67 -21.69
CA PRO A 258 -2.15 0.44 -21.07
C PRO A 258 -3.56 0.04 -21.53
N LYS A 259 -4.38 1.02 -21.97
CA LYS A 259 -5.74 0.77 -22.47
C LYS A 259 -5.80 0.36 -23.94
N GLU A 260 -4.73 0.52 -24.70
CA GLU A 260 -4.71 0.18 -26.14
C GLU A 260 -4.67 -1.33 -26.37
N ARG A 261 -3.90 -2.08 -25.57
CA ARG A 261 -3.73 -3.53 -25.69
C ARG A 261 -3.42 -4.16 -24.36
N GLU A 262 -3.93 -5.36 -24.14
CA GLU A 262 -3.75 -6.12 -22.91
C GLU A 262 -2.28 -6.34 -22.56
N GLU A 263 -1.49 -6.84 -23.52
CA GLU A 263 -0.08 -7.15 -23.31
C GLU A 263 0.74 -5.90 -22.96
N LEU A 264 0.38 -4.75 -23.54
CA LEU A 264 1.05 -3.49 -23.25
C LEU A 264 0.72 -3.03 -21.83
N GLY A 265 -0.54 -3.15 -21.43
CA GLY A 265 -0.97 -2.81 -20.07
C GLY A 265 -0.33 -3.69 -19.00
N ILE A 266 -0.26 -5.01 -19.26
CA ILE A 266 0.45 -5.97 -18.39
C ILE A 266 1.92 -5.58 -18.26
N ALA A 267 2.64 -5.35 -19.36
CA ALA A 267 4.04 -4.94 -19.34
C ALA A 267 4.25 -3.60 -18.62
N TRP A 268 3.31 -2.67 -18.77
CA TRP A 268 3.36 -1.36 -18.09
C TRP A 268 3.24 -1.48 -16.57
N GLU A 269 2.28 -2.28 -16.11
CA GLU A 269 2.08 -2.52 -14.67
C GLU A 269 3.24 -3.33 -14.09
N GLU A 270 3.76 -4.33 -14.81
CA GLU A 270 4.92 -5.13 -14.43
C GLU A 270 6.17 -4.27 -14.21
N VAL A 271 6.56 -3.46 -15.22
CA VAL A 271 7.75 -2.59 -15.13
C VAL A 271 7.59 -1.55 -14.03
N THR A 272 6.38 -1.01 -13.85
CA THR A 272 6.09 -0.08 -12.75
C THR A 272 6.27 -0.77 -11.39
N ALA A 273 5.76 -1.99 -11.22
CA ALA A 273 5.91 -2.78 -10.00
C ALA A 273 7.38 -3.05 -9.68
N ILE A 274 8.13 -3.55 -10.65
CA ILE A 274 9.57 -3.87 -10.49
C ILE A 274 10.35 -2.62 -10.11
N SER A 275 10.06 -1.48 -10.74
CA SER A 275 10.72 -0.21 -10.45
C SER A 275 10.52 0.18 -8.99
N TYR A 276 9.30 0.10 -8.45
CA TYR A 276 9.05 0.46 -7.05
C TYR A 276 9.62 -0.55 -6.06
N LEU A 277 9.64 -1.82 -6.40
CA LEU A 277 10.33 -2.83 -5.57
C LEU A 277 11.82 -2.53 -5.46
N LEU A 278 12.49 -2.13 -6.56
CA LEU A 278 13.89 -1.70 -6.57
C LEU A 278 14.11 -0.39 -5.80
N ALA A 279 13.13 0.52 -5.81
CA ALA A 279 13.16 1.74 -5.00
C ALA A 279 12.98 1.48 -3.49
N GLY A 280 12.57 0.26 -3.11
CA GLY A 280 12.42 -0.15 -1.72
C GLY A 280 10.96 -0.17 -1.21
N ALA A 281 9.98 -0.34 -2.09
CA ALA A 281 8.60 -0.60 -1.64
C ALA A 281 8.50 -1.94 -0.91
N ASP A 282 7.94 -1.92 0.30
CA ASP A 282 7.69 -3.12 1.13
C ASP A 282 6.33 -3.76 0.82
N CYS A 283 5.44 -2.98 0.23
CA CYS A 283 4.15 -3.44 -0.25
C CYS A 283 3.81 -2.75 -1.57
N VAL A 284 3.31 -3.50 -2.53
CA VAL A 284 2.85 -2.97 -3.82
C VAL A 284 1.38 -3.29 -4.03
N VAL A 285 0.62 -2.32 -4.55
CA VAL A 285 -0.80 -2.48 -4.86
C VAL A 285 -0.99 -2.49 -6.37
N MET A 286 -1.53 -3.57 -6.89
CA MET A 286 -1.73 -3.77 -8.32
C MET A 286 -3.12 -4.32 -8.64
N ARG A 287 -3.48 -4.32 -9.92
CA ARG A 287 -4.82 -4.69 -10.39
C ARG A 287 -4.86 -5.98 -11.18
N HIS A 288 -3.89 -6.20 -12.08
CA HIS A 288 -3.98 -7.29 -13.05
C HIS A 288 -3.44 -8.62 -12.48
N PRO A 289 -4.22 -9.71 -12.53
CA PRO A 289 -3.82 -11.00 -11.94
C PRO A 289 -2.59 -11.65 -12.59
N GLU A 290 -2.36 -11.41 -13.89
CA GLU A 290 -1.15 -11.94 -14.56
C GLU A 290 0.09 -11.20 -14.09
N VAL A 291 0.03 -9.87 -13.95
CA VAL A 291 1.13 -9.09 -13.38
C VAL A 291 1.42 -9.56 -11.96
N PHE A 292 0.37 -9.79 -11.17
CA PHE A 292 0.52 -10.37 -9.83
C PHE A 292 1.36 -11.66 -9.85
N LYS A 293 1.04 -12.61 -10.76
CA LYS A 293 1.77 -13.89 -10.87
C LYS A 293 3.24 -13.69 -11.23
N ILE A 294 3.51 -12.80 -12.20
CA ILE A 294 4.87 -12.49 -12.66
C ILE A 294 5.68 -11.90 -11.50
N VAL A 295 5.17 -10.84 -10.88
CA VAL A 295 5.86 -10.13 -9.79
C VAL A 295 6.02 -11.02 -8.55
N LYS A 296 5.01 -11.84 -8.22
CA LYS A 296 5.09 -12.82 -7.13
C LYS A 296 6.19 -13.85 -7.34
N GLY A 297 6.35 -14.31 -8.59
CA GLY A 297 7.43 -15.23 -8.96
C GLY A 297 8.84 -14.61 -8.89
N MET A 298 8.96 -13.30 -8.88
CA MET A 298 10.25 -12.58 -8.75
C MET A 298 10.63 -12.31 -7.29
N ILE A 299 9.64 -12.14 -6.42
CA ILE A 299 9.87 -11.85 -4.99
C ILE A 299 10.23 -13.14 -4.22
N GLY A 300 9.80 -14.28 -4.67
CA GLY A 300 10.09 -15.59 -4.08
C GLY A 300 8.97 -16.12 -3.23
#